data_1414b99ade046f92490409cb105cf0d1
#
_entry.id   1414b99ade046f92490409cb105cf0d1
#
_cell.length_a   1.000
_cell.length_b   1.000
_cell.length_c   1.000
_cell.angle_alpha   90.00
_cell.angle_beta   90.00
_cell.angle_gamma   90.00
#
_symmetry.space_group_name_H-M   'P 1'
#
loop_
_entity.id
_entity.type
_entity.pdbx_description
1 polymer ?
#
loop_
_entity_poly.entity_id
_entity_poly.type
_entity_poly.pdbx_seq_one_letter_code
_entity_poly.pdbx_strand_id
1 'polypeptide(L)'
;MANNYFFTSESVTEGHPDKMCDQISDAILDAIYKDDPQARVAVECLTKTGFVVVAGEVTTKTYVDVQNIVRKTILEIGYDKPEYGFEGSTCGVLVALSEQSPDIAQGVDEGAGLYEEQGAGDQGLMFGYATNETPEFMPLPILLAHKLTQRLASSRKRGEVWYLRPDGKSQVTVEYENGKPKRVDAVVISTQHHPDVDLETIRRDMIEKVIKPICGQYLDGNTRYFVNPTGKFVIGGPVGDAGLTGRKIIVDTYGGHGSHGGGAFSGKDPSKVDRSASYFGRYVAKNVVAAGLADKCEIQVSYAIGVAEPTSILVDTFNTGKVPNEKIAAAVRKIFNFKPKAIIEQLNLRRPIYKKTAAYGHFGRNDPDFTWEKTDKTELLKKECLS
;
A
#
# COMPACT_ATOMS: atom_id res chain seq x y z
N MET A 1 -1.24 7.35 -33.07
CA MET A 1 -1.12 8.69 -32.44
C MET A 1 -0.02 8.60 -31.43
N ALA A 2 0.91 9.55 -31.38
CA ALA A 2 1.94 9.59 -30.34
C ALA A 2 1.24 9.79 -28.99
N ASN A 3 1.38 8.82 -28.07
CA ASN A 3 0.80 8.89 -26.74
C ASN A 3 1.71 9.72 -25.82
N ASN A 4 1.67 11.04 -26.02
CA ASN A 4 2.39 11.99 -25.17
C ASN A 4 1.38 12.54 -24.16
N TYR A 5 1.68 12.37 -22.87
CA TYR A 5 0.80 12.81 -21.78
C TYR A 5 1.63 13.02 -20.50
N PHE A 6 1.02 13.71 -19.55
CA PHE A 6 1.53 13.81 -18.19
C PHE A 6 0.73 12.92 -17.27
N PHE A 7 1.41 12.24 -16.35
CA PHE A 7 0.75 11.45 -15.32
C PHE A 7 1.31 11.79 -13.95
N THR A 8 0.42 11.90 -12.97
CA THR A 8 0.77 12.34 -11.62
C THR A 8 0.33 11.30 -10.59
N SER A 9 1.24 10.97 -9.67
CA SER A 9 0.95 10.18 -8.49
C SER A 9 1.44 10.89 -7.24
N GLU A 10 0.82 10.58 -6.10
CA GLU A 10 1.20 11.12 -4.81
C GLU A 10 1.52 10.02 -3.79
N SER A 11 2.25 10.37 -2.75
CA SER A 11 2.49 9.55 -1.58
C SER A 11 2.56 10.39 -0.32
N VAL A 12 2.48 9.73 0.83
CA VAL A 12 2.53 10.38 2.14
C VAL A 12 3.55 9.68 3.04
N THR A 13 4.10 10.41 4.02
CA THR A 13 5.01 9.83 5.02
C THR A 13 4.25 8.93 6.00
N GLU A 14 5.00 8.13 6.75
CA GLU A 14 4.48 7.34 7.87
C GLU A 14 3.78 8.17 8.96
N GLY A 15 4.11 9.48 9.05
CA GLY A 15 3.52 10.40 10.01
C GLY A 15 2.25 11.11 9.53
N HIS A 16 1.80 10.86 8.31
CA HIS A 16 0.49 11.34 7.84
C HIS A 16 -0.62 10.67 8.66
N PRO A 17 -1.68 11.41 9.09
CA PRO A 17 -2.72 10.85 9.97
C PRO A 17 -3.36 9.55 9.48
N ASP A 18 -3.72 9.47 8.19
CA ASP A 18 -4.30 8.23 7.62
C ASP A 18 -3.27 7.08 7.66
N LYS A 19 -2.00 7.35 7.35
CA LYS A 19 -0.95 6.32 7.39
C LYS A 19 -0.56 5.91 8.80
N MET A 20 -0.72 6.78 9.77
CA MET A 20 -0.63 6.42 11.19
C MET A 20 -1.70 5.40 11.55
N CYS A 21 -2.95 5.62 11.14
CA CYS A 21 -4.06 4.69 11.37
C CYS A 21 -3.80 3.33 10.72
N ASP A 22 -3.33 3.31 9.48
CA ASP A 22 -2.96 2.06 8.77
C ASP A 22 -1.88 1.29 9.53
N GLN A 23 -0.84 1.97 10.00
CA GLN A 23 0.25 1.35 10.76
C GLN A 23 -0.22 0.81 12.12
N ILE A 24 -1.12 1.50 12.80
CA ILE A 24 -1.71 1.04 14.08
C ILE A 24 -2.54 -0.21 13.83
N SER A 25 -3.44 -0.19 12.84
CA SER A 25 -4.30 -1.32 12.50
C SER A 25 -3.48 -2.58 12.15
N ASP A 26 -2.44 -2.42 11.32
CA ASP A 26 -1.55 -3.54 10.97
C ASP A 26 -0.60 -3.95 12.11
N ALA A 27 -0.23 -3.05 13.02
CA ALA A 27 0.55 -3.42 14.21
C ALA A 27 -0.27 -4.30 15.17
N ILE A 28 -1.56 -4.04 15.29
CA ILE A 28 -2.48 -4.88 16.08
C ILE A 28 -2.63 -6.26 15.43
N LEU A 29 -2.84 -6.31 14.11
CA LEU A 29 -2.89 -7.56 13.35
C LEU A 29 -1.61 -8.39 13.54
N ASP A 30 -0.43 -7.77 13.38
CA ASP A 30 0.85 -8.46 13.55
C ASP A 30 1.04 -8.99 14.98
N ALA A 31 0.63 -8.22 15.98
CA ALA A 31 0.72 -8.64 17.37
C ALA A 31 -0.15 -9.87 17.66
N ILE A 32 -1.35 -9.93 17.08
CA ILE A 32 -2.24 -11.09 17.18
C ILE A 32 -1.65 -12.29 16.43
N TYR A 33 -1.18 -12.08 15.20
CA TYR A 33 -0.66 -13.13 14.32
C TYR A 33 0.63 -13.79 14.81
N LYS A 34 1.38 -13.10 15.67
CA LYS A 34 2.55 -13.67 16.32
C LYS A 34 2.22 -14.92 17.13
N ASP A 35 1.08 -14.94 17.81
CA ASP A 35 0.67 -15.99 18.73
C ASP A 35 -0.54 -16.78 18.23
N ASP A 36 -1.37 -16.21 17.34
CA ASP A 36 -2.55 -16.85 16.74
C ASP A 36 -2.65 -16.57 15.22
N PRO A 37 -1.93 -17.32 14.37
CA PRO A 37 -1.99 -17.15 12.91
C PRO A 37 -3.35 -17.49 12.27
N GLN A 38 -4.28 -18.07 13.02
CA GLN A 38 -5.63 -18.41 12.55
C GLN A 38 -6.67 -17.36 12.92
N ALA A 39 -6.28 -16.31 13.67
CA ALA A 39 -7.17 -15.27 14.11
C ALA A 39 -7.89 -14.58 12.93
N ARG A 40 -9.13 -14.15 13.17
CA ARG A 40 -9.89 -13.28 12.28
C ARG A 40 -9.81 -11.86 12.80
N VAL A 41 -9.33 -10.96 11.97
CA VAL A 41 -9.04 -9.58 12.37
C VAL A 41 -9.55 -8.61 11.30
N ALA A 42 -10.35 -7.64 11.73
CA ALA A 42 -10.78 -6.50 10.97
C ALA A 42 -10.74 -5.29 11.93
N VAL A 43 -9.62 -4.57 11.95
CA VAL A 43 -9.38 -3.45 12.88
C VAL A 43 -9.20 -2.17 12.09
N GLU A 44 -9.98 -1.17 12.44
CA GLU A 44 -9.92 0.17 11.89
C GLU A 44 -9.59 1.17 12.99
N CYS A 45 -8.89 2.25 12.61
CA CYS A 45 -8.51 3.31 13.51
C CYS A 45 -8.98 4.66 13.00
N LEU A 46 -9.29 5.56 13.95
CA LEU A 46 -9.48 6.98 13.72
C LEU A 46 -8.55 7.74 14.65
N THR A 47 -7.86 8.76 14.15
CA THR A 47 -7.06 9.66 14.97
C THR A 47 -7.43 11.12 14.74
N LYS A 48 -7.40 11.91 15.80
CA LYS A 48 -7.53 13.36 15.80
C LYS A 48 -6.75 13.91 16.99
N THR A 49 -6.67 15.24 17.12
CA THR A 49 -5.95 15.90 18.22
C THR A 49 -6.24 15.26 19.57
N GLY A 50 -5.21 14.72 20.19
CA GLY A 50 -5.25 14.18 21.54
C GLY A 50 -5.79 12.76 21.71
N PHE A 51 -6.29 12.07 20.67
CA PHE A 51 -6.83 10.72 20.84
C PHE A 51 -6.74 9.83 19.60
N VAL A 52 -6.83 8.52 19.86
CA VAL A 52 -7.01 7.46 18.86
C VAL A 52 -8.20 6.60 19.28
N VAL A 53 -9.06 6.27 18.34
CA VAL A 53 -10.10 5.24 18.49
C VAL A 53 -9.69 4.03 17.68
N VAL A 54 -9.75 2.86 18.30
CA VAL A 54 -9.56 1.55 17.65
C VAL A 54 -10.90 0.82 17.71
N ALA A 55 -11.45 0.47 16.57
CA ALA A 55 -12.73 -0.21 16.46
C ALA A 55 -12.63 -1.38 15.48
N GLY A 56 -13.55 -2.34 15.59
CA GLY A 56 -13.63 -3.46 14.66
C GLY A 56 -13.95 -4.80 15.34
N GLU A 57 -13.69 -5.87 14.61
CA GLU A 57 -13.98 -7.23 15.03
C GLU A 57 -12.71 -8.09 15.07
N VAL A 58 -12.54 -8.81 16.18
CA VAL A 58 -11.40 -9.70 16.40
C VAL A 58 -11.87 -10.99 17.04
N THR A 59 -11.62 -12.13 16.37
CA THR A 59 -11.77 -13.45 16.93
C THR A 59 -10.39 -14.09 17.04
N THR A 60 -9.91 -14.24 18.26
CA THR A 60 -8.56 -14.76 18.55
C THR A 60 -8.53 -15.49 19.90
N LYS A 61 -7.52 -16.35 20.05
CA LYS A 61 -7.22 -17.07 21.30
C LYS A 61 -6.15 -16.37 22.14
N THR A 62 -5.57 -15.27 21.63
CA THR A 62 -4.51 -14.53 22.32
C THR A 62 -5.00 -13.18 22.82
N TYR A 63 -4.34 -12.67 23.84
CA TYR A 63 -4.53 -11.31 24.34
C TYR A 63 -3.43 -10.41 23.82
N VAL A 64 -3.80 -9.22 23.37
CA VAL A 64 -2.85 -8.17 23.01
C VAL A 64 -3.19 -6.85 23.73
N ASP A 65 -2.18 -6.16 24.22
CA ASP A 65 -2.34 -4.84 24.84
C ASP A 65 -2.45 -3.79 23.73
N VAL A 66 -3.67 -3.58 23.25
CA VAL A 66 -3.98 -2.66 22.16
C VAL A 66 -3.50 -1.24 22.47
N GLN A 67 -3.70 -0.75 23.69
CA GLN A 67 -3.29 0.61 24.05
C GLN A 67 -1.76 0.79 23.98
N ASN A 68 -1.00 -0.20 24.42
CA ASN A 68 0.46 -0.15 24.36
C ASN A 68 0.94 -0.23 22.90
N ILE A 69 0.31 -1.07 22.07
CA ILE A 69 0.63 -1.17 20.63
C ILE A 69 0.40 0.18 19.92
N VAL A 70 -0.74 0.84 20.18
CA VAL A 70 -1.06 2.16 19.64
C VAL A 70 0.02 3.17 20.01
N ARG A 71 0.33 3.32 21.32
CA ARG A 71 1.33 4.27 21.82
C ARG A 71 2.70 4.02 21.23
N LYS A 72 3.13 2.76 21.22
CA LYS A 72 4.43 2.36 20.67
C LYS A 72 4.52 2.70 19.17
N THR A 73 3.48 2.44 18.40
CA THR A 73 3.46 2.74 16.97
C THR A 73 3.56 4.24 16.72
N ILE A 74 2.83 5.07 17.47
CA ILE A 74 2.88 6.53 17.36
C ILE A 74 4.28 7.08 17.70
N LEU A 75 4.90 6.55 18.76
CA LEU A 75 6.26 6.95 19.17
C LEU A 75 7.31 6.53 18.13
N GLU A 76 7.22 5.34 17.56
CA GLU A 76 8.12 4.85 16.49
C GLU A 76 8.00 5.68 15.20
N ILE A 77 6.82 6.21 14.89
CA ILE A 77 6.60 7.16 13.80
C ILE A 77 7.34 8.48 14.10
N GLY A 78 7.42 8.89 15.36
CA GLY A 78 8.14 10.08 15.81
C GLY A 78 7.26 11.19 16.35
N TYR A 79 6.04 10.87 16.79
CA TYR A 79 5.21 11.77 17.58
C TYR A 79 5.54 11.55 19.06
N ASP A 80 6.71 12.01 19.45
CA ASP A 80 7.37 11.81 20.75
C ASP A 80 7.60 13.09 21.53
N LYS A 81 7.03 14.24 21.05
CA LYS A 81 7.22 15.55 21.66
C LYS A 81 5.89 16.28 21.84
N PRO A 82 5.63 16.81 23.06
CA PRO A 82 4.39 17.56 23.34
C PRO A 82 4.18 18.77 22.43
N GLU A 83 5.25 19.40 21.96
CA GLU A 83 5.22 20.57 21.07
C GLU A 83 4.63 20.29 19.68
N TYR A 84 4.45 19.02 19.31
CA TYR A 84 3.72 18.64 18.10
C TYR A 84 2.20 18.72 18.27
N GLY A 85 1.71 18.90 19.52
CA GLY A 85 0.30 18.95 19.88
C GLY A 85 -0.40 17.58 19.82
N PHE A 86 0.35 16.54 19.48
CA PHE A 86 -0.05 15.13 19.51
C PHE A 86 1.19 14.29 19.87
N GLU A 87 1.05 13.42 20.86
CA GLU A 87 2.16 12.64 21.39
C GLU A 87 1.69 11.25 21.84
N GLY A 88 2.46 10.20 21.48
CA GLY A 88 2.09 8.81 21.71
C GLY A 88 1.99 8.41 23.18
N SER A 89 2.79 9.02 24.08
CA SER A 89 2.78 8.66 25.50
C SER A 89 1.55 9.17 26.26
N THR A 90 0.93 10.27 25.80
CA THR A 90 -0.13 10.99 26.51
C THR A 90 -1.48 11.00 25.80
N CYS A 91 -1.57 10.64 24.51
CA CYS A 91 -2.84 10.62 23.79
C CYS A 91 -3.86 9.67 24.44
N GLY A 92 -5.14 10.02 24.37
CA GLY A 92 -6.23 9.11 24.75
C GLY A 92 -6.32 7.93 23.76
N VAL A 93 -6.58 6.72 24.26
CA VAL A 93 -6.82 5.56 23.42
C VAL A 93 -8.13 4.91 23.84
N LEU A 94 -9.11 4.91 22.93
CA LEU A 94 -10.39 4.24 23.10
C LEU A 94 -10.37 2.96 22.28
N VAL A 95 -10.84 1.87 22.89
CA VAL A 95 -10.88 0.54 22.26
C VAL A 95 -12.31 0.05 22.24
N ALA A 96 -12.85 -0.20 21.05
CA ALA A 96 -14.20 -0.73 20.79
C ALA A 96 -14.08 -1.94 19.85
N LEU A 97 -13.51 -3.03 20.36
CA LEU A 97 -13.37 -4.30 19.66
C LEU A 97 -14.38 -5.31 20.17
N SER A 98 -15.03 -6.03 19.26
CA SER A 98 -15.96 -7.12 19.52
C SER A 98 -15.55 -8.40 18.80
N GLU A 99 -16.19 -9.52 19.09
CA GLU A 99 -16.04 -10.73 18.31
C GLU A 99 -16.73 -10.59 16.94
N GLN A 100 -16.23 -11.32 15.93
CA GLN A 100 -16.84 -11.37 14.61
C GLN A 100 -18.25 -11.99 14.69
N SER A 101 -19.19 -11.46 13.90
CA SER A 101 -20.53 -12.01 13.77
C SER A 101 -20.48 -13.49 13.36
N PRO A 102 -21.22 -14.39 14.04
CA PRO A 102 -21.35 -15.78 13.64
C PRO A 102 -21.88 -15.97 12.21
N ASP A 103 -22.72 -15.06 11.74
CA ASP A 103 -23.30 -15.10 10.39
C ASP A 103 -22.23 -14.88 9.31
N ILE A 104 -21.23 -14.07 9.58
CA ILE A 104 -20.09 -13.86 8.66
C ILE A 104 -19.12 -15.04 8.73
N ALA A 105 -18.88 -15.57 9.94
CA ALA A 105 -17.97 -16.68 10.17
C ALA A 105 -18.33 -17.94 9.37
N GLN A 106 -19.64 -18.23 9.19
CA GLN A 106 -20.13 -19.38 8.42
C GLN A 106 -19.58 -19.45 6.99
N GLY A 107 -19.39 -18.30 6.31
CA GLY A 107 -18.91 -18.26 4.92
C GLY A 107 -17.39 -18.43 4.79
N VAL A 108 -16.66 -18.31 5.89
CA VAL A 108 -15.19 -18.30 5.91
C VAL A 108 -14.58 -19.51 6.59
N ASP A 109 -15.30 -20.12 7.54
CA ASP A 109 -14.85 -21.31 8.24
C ASP A 109 -15.21 -22.58 7.44
N GLU A 110 -14.24 -23.49 7.27
CA GLU A 110 -14.42 -24.73 6.51
C GLU A 110 -15.51 -25.60 7.14
N GLY A 111 -16.47 -26.03 6.32
CA GLY A 111 -17.57 -26.92 6.76
C GLY A 111 -18.62 -26.27 7.64
N ALA A 112 -18.55 -24.95 7.87
CA ALA A 112 -19.52 -24.26 8.73
C ALA A 112 -20.72 -23.65 7.95
N GLY A 113 -20.61 -23.46 6.64
CA GLY A 113 -21.63 -22.83 5.78
C GLY A 113 -22.24 -23.78 4.76
N LEU A 114 -22.77 -23.22 3.68
CA LEU A 114 -23.37 -23.98 2.57
C LEU A 114 -22.32 -24.72 1.71
N TYR A 115 -21.04 -24.34 1.81
CA TYR A 115 -19.94 -24.89 1.05
C TYR A 115 -18.88 -25.49 1.96
N GLU A 116 -18.27 -26.60 1.54
CA GLU A 116 -17.24 -27.30 2.32
C GLU A 116 -15.90 -26.57 2.35
N GLU A 117 -15.54 -25.89 1.26
CA GLU A 117 -14.27 -25.14 1.12
C GLU A 117 -14.36 -23.74 1.74
N GLN A 118 -13.25 -23.23 2.26
CA GLN A 118 -13.14 -21.85 2.73
C GLN A 118 -13.49 -20.87 1.59
N GLY A 119 -14.58 -20.14 1.75
CA GLY A 119 -15.03 -19.11 0.82
C GLY A 119 -14.36 -17.75 1.03
N ALA A 120 -14.68 -16.80 0.16
CA ALA A 120 -14.28 -15.42 0.32
C ALA A 120 -14.98 -14.78 1.52
N GLY A 121 -14.24 -14.01 2.32
CA GLY A 121 -14.77 -13.32 3.51
C GLY A 121 -15.73 -12.16 3.20
N ASP A 122 -15.79 -11.74 1.94
CA ASP A 122 -16.72 -10.71 1.45
C ASP A 122 -16.91 -10.89 -0.07
N GLN A 123 -17.93 -10.23 -0.61
CA GLN A 123 -18.03 -9.96 -2.03
C GLN A 123 -17.09 -8.82 -2.42
N GLY A 124 -16.67 -8.73 -3.68
CA GLY A 124 -15.90 -7.60 -4.16
C GLY A 124 -15.16 -7.89 -5.46
N LEU A 125 -14.46 -6.85 -5.94
CA LEU A 125 -13.55 -6.94 -7.07
C LEU A 125 -12.20 -6.37 -6.66
N MET A 126 -11.12 -7.04 -7.05
CA MET A 126 -9.75 -6.70 -6.69
C MET A 126 -8.90 -6.64 -7.95
N PHE A 127 -7.88 -5.79 -7.90
CA PHE A 127 -7.00 -5.59 -9.04
C PHE A 127 -5.54 -5.81 -8.67
N GLY A 128 -4.81 -6.40 -9.60
CA GLY A 128 -3.36 -6.42 -9.60
C GLY A 128 -2.82 -5.78 -10.87
N TYR A 129 -1.73 -5.03 -10.78
CA TYR A 129 -1.13 -4.34 -11.91
C TYR A 129 0.39 -4.50 -11.90
N ALA A 130 0.99 -4.50 -13.09
CA ALA A 130 2.43 -4.42 -13.28
C ALA A 130 2.76 -3.73 -14.62
N THR A 131 3.90 -3.07 -14.67
CA THR A 131 4.46 -2.46 -15.88
C THR A 131 5.97 -2.61 -15.89
N ASN A 132 6.58 -2.69 -17.07
CA ASN A 132 8.04 -2.78 -17.20
C ASN A 132 8.74 -1.40 -17.19
N GLU A 133 8.06 -0.35 -16.73
CA GLU A 133 8.61 1.01 -16.66
C GLU A 133 9.79 1.13 -15.69
N THR A 134 9.81 0.30 -14.66
CA THR A 134 10.86 0.28 -13.62
C THR A 134 11.28 -1.14 -13.29
N PRO A 135 12.48 -1.35 -12.72
CA PRO A 135 12.93 -2.68 -12.28
C PRO A 135 12.00 -3.33 -11.25
N GLU A 136 11.27 -2.51 -10.47
CA GLU A 136 10.30 -2.95 -9.48
C GLU A 136 8.96 -3.40 -10.12
N PHE A 137 8.82 -3.25 -11.44
CA PHE A 137 7.58 -3.48 -12.19
C PHE A 137 6.42 -2.60 -11.71
N MET A 138 6.74 -1.35 -11.33
CA MET A 138 5.80 -0.33 -10.86
C MET A 138 5.79 0.87 -11.80
N PRO A 139 4.67 1.61 -11.86
CA PRO A 139 4.66 2.91 -12.54
C PRO A 139 5.65 3.89 -11.92
N LEU A 140 6.38 4.61 -12.76
CA LEU A 140 7.43 5.53 -12.31
C LEU A 140 6.93 6.63 -11.36
N PRO A 141 5.77 7.31 -11.61
CA PRO A 141 5.33 8.40 -10.75
C PRO A 141 5.10 7.97 -9.30
N ILE A 142 4.39 6.85 -9.06
CA ILE A 142 4.13 6.38 -7.69
C ILE A 142 5.40 5.85 -7.02
N LEU A 143 6.27 5.18 -7.76
CA LEU A 143 7.53 4.70 -7.23
C LEU A 143 8.41 5.86 -6.73
N LEU A 144 8.54 6.93 -7.52
CA LEU A 144 9.28 8.12 -7.10
C LEU A 144 8.60 8.82 -5.93
N ALA A 145 7.28 8.94 -5.93
CA ALA A 145 6.54 9.54 -4.82
C ALA A 145 6.79 8.78 -3.50
N HIS A 146 6.77 7.45 -3.51
CA HIS A 146 7.12 6.64 -2.34
C HIS A 146 8.57 6.83 -1.89
N LYS A 147 9.52 6.80 -2.82
CA LYS A 147 10.94 7.00 -2.51
C LYS A 147 11.19 8.40 -1.91
N LEU A 148 10.48 9.43 -2.36
CA LEU A 148 10.57 10.79 -1.80
C LEU A 148 10.05 10.86 -0.35
N THR A 149 8.86 10.31 -0.06
CA THR A 149 8.31 10.31 1.31
C THR A 149 9.14 9.42 2.24
N GLN A 150 9.67 8.31 1.77
CA GLN A 150 10.60 7.47 2.51
C GLN A 150 11.93 8.21 2.80
N ARG A 151 12.43 8.99 1.84
CA ARG A 151 13.63 9.83 2.02
C ARG A 151 13.39 10.94 3.05
N LEU A 152 12.22 11.59 3.03
CA LEU A 152 11.82 12.57 4.05
C LEU A 152 11.88 11.96 5.45
N ALA A 153 11.20 10.83 5.66
CA ALA A 153 11.16 10.15 6.95
C ALA A 153 12.55 9.70 7.42
N SER A 154 13.36 9.13 6.51
CA SER A 154 14.71 8.69 6.85
C SER A 154 15.66 9.86 7.16
N SER A 155 15.56 10.99 6.46
CA SER A 155 16.33 12.20 6.73
C SER A 155 15.99 12.80 8.10
N ARG A 156 14.70 12.79 8.46
CA ARG A 156 14.23 13.19 9.78
C ARG A 156 14.80 12.27 10.90
N LYS A 157 14.58 10.96 10.75
CA LYS A 157 14.99 9.96 11.77
C LYS A 157 16.51 9.92 11.99
N ARG A 158 17.29 10.21 10.95
CA ARG A 158 18.77 10.29 11.05
C ARG A 158 19.31 11.65 11.47
N GLY A 159 18.43 12.65 11.65
CA GLY A 159 18.84 14.01 12.00
C GLY A 159 19.57 14.76 10.87
N GLU A 160 19.54 14.27 9.63
CA GLU A 160 20.16 14.93 8.46
C GLU A 160 19.52 16.28 8.16
N VAL A 161 18.22 16.40 8.47
CA VAL A 161 17.44 17.62 8.35
C VAL A 161 16.68 17.83 9.66
N TRP A 162 17.28 18.55 10.59
CA TRP A 162 16.87 18.65 12.00
C TRP A 162 15.46 19.19 12.23
N TYR A 163 14.98 20.02 11.30
CA TYR A 163 13.69 20.71 11.45
C TYR A 163 12.50 19.91 10.93
N LEU A 164 12.70 18.75 10.27
CA LEU A 164 11.61 17.94 9.78
C LEU A 164 10.79 17.34 10.92
N ARG A 165 9.47 17.39 10.77
CA ARG A 165 8.48 16.75 11.63
C ARG A 165 7.85 15.56 10.91
N PRO A 166 7.06 14.70 11.59
CA PRO A 166 6.63 13.41 11.02
C PRO A 166 5.73 13.49 9.78
N ASP A 167 4.85 14.50 9.69
CA ASP A 167 3.89 14.61 8.59
C ASP A 167 4.51 15.17 7.32
N GLY A 168 4.13 14.61 6.20
CA GLY A 168 4.57 15.10 4.89
C GLY A 168 3.95 14.35 3.73
N LYS A 169 3.99 14.99 2.57
CA LYS A 169 3.45 14.47 1.30
C LYS A 169 4.42 14.74 0.17
N SER A 170 4.37 13.88 -0.84
CA SER A 170 5.03 14.09 -2.12
C SER A 170 4.04 13.90 -3.26
N GLN A 171 4.27 14.57 -4.38
CA GLN A 171 3.57 14.35 -5.64
C GLN A 171 4.58 14.46 -6.77
N VAL A 172 4.52 13.54 -7.72
CA VAL A 172 5.42 13.51 -8.87
C VAL A 172 4.62 13.46 -10.15
N THR A 173 4.87 14.41 -11.05
CA THR A 173 4.34 14.43 -12.41
C THR A 173 5.43 14.00 -13.38
N VAL A 174 5.18 12.95 -14.14
CA VAL A 174 6.07 12.41 -15.16
C VAL A 174 5.50 12.70 -16.54
N GLU A 175 6.35 13.22 -17.44
CA GLU A 175 6.08 13.32 -18.86
C GLU A 175 6.33 11.96 -19.53
N TYR A 176 5.34 11.49 -20.27
CA TYR A 176 5.40 10.28 -21.07
C TYR A 176 5.51 10.65 -22.56
N GLU A 177 6.42 9.98 -23.25
CA GLU A 177 6.57 10.08 -24.70
C GLU A 177 6.44 8.69 -25.31
N ASN A 178 5.52 8.53 -26.26
CA ASN A 178 5.18 7.23 -26.85
C ASN A 178 4.83 6.15 -25.81
N GLY A 179 4.15 6.55 -24.73
CA GLY A 179 3.73 5.65 -23.65
C GLY A 179 4.83 5.21 -22.69
N LYS A 180 6.04 5.77 -22.80
CA LYS A 180 7.18 5.50 -21.90
C LYS A 180 7.52 6.74 -21.07
N PRO A 181 7.93 6.57 -19.79
CA PRO A 181 8.37 7.70 -18.98
C PRO A 181 9.63 8.33 -19.57
N LYS A 182 9.65 9.67 -19.68
CA LYS A 182 10.73 10.45 -20.28
C LYS A 182 11.49 11.28 -19.24
N ARG A 183 10.77 12.12 -18.49
CA ARG A 183 11.33 13.01 -17.49
C ARG A 183 10.31 13.34 -16.39
N VAL A 184 10.80 13.83 -15.28
CA VAL A 184 9.96 14.43 -14.24
C VAL A 184 9.69 15.89 -14.60
N ASP A 185 8.41 16.20 -14.79
CA ASP A 185 7.97 17.57 -15.10
C ASP A 185 7.78 18.43 -13.85
N ALA A 186 7.22 17.85 -12.79
CA ALA A 186 7.00 18.55 -11.54
C ALA A 186 7.16 17.65 -10.33
N VAL A 187 7.70 18.21 -9.23
CA VAL A 187 7.76 17.59 -7.92
C VAL A 187 7.16 18.55 -6.90
N VAL A 188 6.19 18.04 -6.13
CA VAL A 188 5.63 18.73 -4.97
C VAL A 188 6.10 18.01 -3.71
N ILE A 189 6.64 18.76 -2.75
CA ILE A 189 6.93 18.30 -1.39
C ILE A 189 6.22 19.23 -0.42
N SER A 190 5.34 18.66 0.42
CA SER A 190 4.78 19.34 1.57
C SER A 190 5.28 18.63 2.82
N THR A 191 6.06 19.30 3.64
CA THR A 191 6.66 18.70 4.83
C THR A 191 6.43 19.56 6.07
N GLN A 192 5.96 18.92 7.13
CA GLN A 192 5.83 19.53 8.45
C GLN A 192 7.24 19.85 8.99
N HIS A 193 7.39 21.03 9.61
CA HIS A 193 8.69 21.54 10.04
C HIS A 193 8.65 22.31 11.36
N HIS A 194 9.82 22.52 11.95
CA HIS A 194 10.01 23.39 13.11
C HIS A 194 9.69 24.85 12.76
N PRO A 195 9.09 25.64 13.67
CA PRO A 195 8.72 27.03 13.38
C PRO A 195 9.90 27.97 13.08
N ASP A 196 11.09 27.67 13.58
CA ASP A 196 12.27 28.54 13.50
C ASP A 196 13.08 28.41 12.21
N VAL A 197 12.66 27.53 11.27
CA VAL A 197 13.30 27.42 9.97
C VAL A 197 12.58 28.27 8.94
N ASP A 198 13.32 29.00 8.12
CA ASP A 198 12.77 29.78 7.02
C ASP A 198 12.44 28.92 5.78
N LEU A 199 11.52 29.42 4.99
CA LEU A 199 11.02 28.69 3.80
C LEU A 199 12.09 28.50 2.71
N GLU A 200 13.04 29.43 2.58
CA GLU A 200 14.12 29.35 1.59
C GLU A 200 15.06 28.19 1.91
N THR A 201 15.43 28.06 3.17
CA THR A 201 16.21 26.91 3.68
C THR A 201 15.48 25.60 3.44
N ILE A 202 14.17 25.53 3.73
CA ILE A 202 13.37 24.33 3.46
C ILE A 202 13.39 23.98 1.97
N ARG A 203 13.15 24.95 1.10
CA ARG A 203 13.14 24.75 -0.36
C ARG A 203 14.46 24.22 -0.88
N ARG A 204 15.56 24.87 -0.50
CA ARG A 204 16.91 24.45 -0.89
C ARG A 204 17.19 23.03 -0.41
N ASP A 205 16.97 22.74 0.86
CA ASP A 205 17.28 21.45 1.46
C ASP A 205 16.41 20.32 0.88
N MET A 206 15.13 20.56 0.61
CA MET A 206 14.27 19.58 -0.03
C MET A 206 14.72 19.25 -1.45
N ILE A 207 15.14 20.26 -2.22
CA ILE A 207 15.65 20.03 -3.56
C ILE A 207 16.96 19.24 -3.49
N GLU A 208 17.94 19.68 -2.69
CA GLU A 208 19.29 19.11 -2.71
C GLU A 208 19.36 17.74 -1.96
N LYS A 209 18.69 17.62 -0.81
CA LYS A 209 18.84 16.44 0.07
C LYS A 209 17.76 15.37 -0.15
N VAL A 210 16.63 15.74 -0.76
CA VAL A 210 15.49 14.82 -0.93
C VAL A 210 15.19 14.57 -2.41
N ILE A 211 14.94 15.61 -3.20
CA ILE A 211 14.48 15.44 -4.59
C ILE A 211 15.60 14.94 -5.49
N LYS A 212 16.73 15.65 -5.54
CA LYS A 212 17.85 15.29 -6.43
C LYS A 212 18.39 13.87 -6.20
N PRO A 213 18.60 13.40 -4.96
CA PRO A 213 19.05 12.03 -4.73
C PRO A 213 18.09 10.95 -5.23
N ILE A 214 16.79 11.22 -5.29
CA ILE A 214 15.76 10.24 -5.68
C ILE A 214 15.41 10.35 -7.17
N CYS A 215 15.23 11.57 -7.67
CA CYS A 215 14.72 11.80 -9.03
C CYS A 215 15.81 12.15 -10.03
N GLY A 216 17.07 12.31 -9.60
CA GLY A 216 18.15 12.99 -10.35
C GLY A 216 18.27 12.62 -11.82
N GLN A 217 18.18 11.32 -12.16
CA GLN A 217 18.28 10.84 -13.56
C GLN A 217 17.09 11.26 -14.45
N TYR A 218 15.98 11.68 -13.85
CA TYR A 218 14.77 12.10 -14.56
C TYR A 218 14.56 13.63 -14.52
N LEU A 219 15.43 14.38 -13.81
CA LEU A 219 15.34 15.85 -13.70
C LEU A 219 16.06 16.52 -14.86
N ASP A 220 15.53 17.66 -15.30
CA ASP A 220 16.16 18.53 -16.28
C ASP A 220 15.99 20.03 -15.92
N GLY A 221 16.47 20.94 -16.79
CA GLY A 221 16.35 22.37 -16.57
C GLY A 221 14.91 22.91 -16.57
N ASN A 222 13.94 22.12 -17.02
CA ASN A 222 12.53 22.49 -17.10
C ASN A 222 11.71 21.90 -15.97
N THR A 223 12.31 21.06 -15.09
CA THR A 223 11.61 20.46 -13.95
C THR A 223 11.19 21.54 -12.94
N ARG A 224 9.92 21.55 -12.60
CA ARG A 224 9.32 22.50 -11.66
C ARG A 224 9.30 21.93 -10.24
N TYR A 225 9.68 22.74 -9.25
CA TYR A 225 9.71 22.35 -7.83
C TYR A 225 8.73 23.18 -7.02
N PHE A 226 7.84 22.50 -6.29
CA PHE A 226 6.87 23.10 -5.39
C PHE A 226 7.12 22.57 -3.98
N VAL A 227 7.84 23.32 -3.16
CA VAL A 227 8.16 22.94 -1.78
C VAL A 227 7.40 23.86 -0.84
N ASN A 228 6.56 23.27 0.01
CA ASN A 228 5.65 23.99 0.92
C ASN A 228 4.99 25.20 0.25
N PRO A 229 4.23 25.01 -0.83
CA PRO A 229 3.70 26.12 -1.65
C PRO A 229 2.76 27.05 -0.90
N THR A 230 2.16 26.59 0.21
CA THR A 230 1.32 27.39 1.11
C THR A 230 2.14 28.24 2.11
N GLY A 231 3.47 28.04 2.18
CA GLY A 231 4.37 28.70 3.11
C GLY A 231 4.64 27.86 4.36
N LYS A 232 3.94 28.13 5.45
CA LYS A 232 4.15 27.41 6.73
C LYS A 232 3.40 26.08 6.79
N PHE A 233 4.08 25.05 7.29
CA PHE A 233 3.48 23.77 7.65
C PHE A 233 4.02 23.31 9.02
N VAL A 234 3.74 24.06 10.06
CA VAL A 234 4.14 23.79 11.45
C VAL A 234 3.10 22.91 12.15
N ILE A 235 1.81 23.19 11.93
CA ILE A 235 0.70 22.38 12.43
C ILE A 235 0.41 21.29 11.42
N GLY A 236 0.58 20.03 11.83
CA GLY A 236 0.37 18.86 10.98
C GLY A 236 0.02 17.62 11.80
N GLY A 237 0.02 16.47 11.16
CA GLY A 237 -0.39 15.23 11.80
C GLY A 237 -1.84 15.27 12.28
N PRO A 238 -2.21 14.50 13.33
CA PRO A 238 -3.57 14.45 13.86
C PRO A 238 -4.12 15.79 14.37
N VAL A 239 -3.25 16.75 14.65
CA VAL A 239 -3.65 18.12 15.02
C VAL A 239 -4.21 18.85 13.81
N GLY A 240 -3.54 18.74 12.68
CA GLY A 240 -3.95 19.40 11.44
C GLY A 240 -5.18 18.76 10.81
N ASP A 241 -5.19 17.44 10.69
CA ASP A 241 -6.26 16.69 10.00
C ASP A 241 -6.57 15.37 10.71
N ALA A 242 -7.80 14.87 10.54
CA ALA A 242 -8.19 13.56 11.03
C ALA A 242 -7.62 12.46 10.14
N GLY A 243 -7.17 11.36 10.77
CA GLY A 243 -6.76 10.14 10.08
C GLY A 243 -7.76 9.02 10.25
N LEU A 244 -7.90 8.19 9.23
CA LEU A 244 -8.66 6.93 9.27
C LEU A 244 -7.91 5.85 8.52
N THR A 245 -8.05 4.61 8.98
CA THR A 245 -7.57 3.42 8.27
C THR A 245 -8.23 3.32 6.90
N GLY A 246 -7.44 3.00 5.86
CA GLY A 246 -7.96 2.73 4.51
C GLY A 246 -8.35 3.95 3.69
N ARG A 247 -7.84 5.15 4.02
CA ARG A 247 -8.10 6.37 3.23
C ARG A 247 -7.00 6.73 2.24
N LYS A 248 -5.97 5.90 2.10
CA LYS A 248 -4.85 6.10 1.16
C LYS A 248 -4.69 4.93 0.20
N ILE A 249 -5.83 4.34 -0.25
CA ILE A 249 -5.86 3.12 -1.05
C ILE A 249 -5.13 3.24 -2.39
N ILE A 250 -5.12 4.42 -3.01
CA ILE A 250 -4.41 4.66 -4.26
C ILE A 250 -2.89 4.81 -4.02
N VAL A 251 -2.50 5.43 -2.90
CA VAL A 251 -1.10 5.46 -2.42
C VAL A 251 -0.62 4.05 -2.10
N ASP A 252 -1.46 3.22 -1.51
CA ASP A 252 -1.13 1.85 -1.13
C ASP A 252 -0.90 0.94 -2.34
N THR A 253 -1.43 1.28 -3.51
CA THR A 253 -1.43 0.45 -4.71
C THR A 253 -0.57 1.04 -5.83
N TYR A 254 -1.16 1.55 -6.91
CA TYR A 254 -0.43 1.88 -8.14
C TYR A 254 -0.45 3.37 -8.50
N GLY A 255 -0.86 4.25 -7.58
CA GLY A 255 -0.88 5.70 -7.80
C GLY A 255 -1.80 6.17 -8.93
N GLY A 256 -2.82 5.39 -9.26
CA GLY A 256 -3.81 5.70 -10.29
C GLY A 256 -3.55 5.07 -11.67
N HIS A 257 -2.43 4.37 -11.88
CA HIS A 257 -2.15 3.67 -13.15
C HIS A 257 -2.97 2.37 -13.30
N GLY A 258 -3.10 1.59 -12.23
CA GLY A 258 -3.96 0.43 -12.17
C GLY A 258 -5.33 0.78 -11.62
N SER A 259 -6.34 0.01 -12.00
CA SER A 259 -7.68 0.09 -11.44
C SER A 259 -7.69 -0.27 -9.95
N HIS A 260 -8.75 0.09 -9.23
CA HIS A 260 -8.92 -0.22 -7.81
C HIS A 260 -10.36 -0.64 -7.50
N GLY A 261 -10.52 -1.69 -6.70
CA GLY A 261 -11.85 -2.21 -6.33
C GLY A 261 -12.50 -1.49 -5.15
N GLY A 262 -11.77 -0.58 -4.48
CA GLY A 262 -12.25 0.21 -3.34
C GLY A 262 -11.91 -0.38 -1.97
N GLY A 263 -11.51 -1.65 -1.87
CA GLY A 263 -11.17 -2.30 -0.61
C GLY A 263 -9.83 -1.83 -0.02
N ALA A 264 -9.81 -1.46 1.25
CA ALA A 264 -8.59 -1.16 2.00
C ALA A 264 -7.89 -2.43 2.47
N PHE A 265 -6.57 -2.35 2.73
CA PHE A 265 -5.74 -3.48 3.14
C PHE A 265 -5.49 -3.53 4.63
N SER A 266 -5.00 -2.41 5.21
CA SER A 266 -4.54 -2.35 6.59
C SER A 266 -5.62 -2.74 7.58
N GLY A 267 -5.23 -3.48 8.64
CA GLY A 267 -6.13 -3.98 9.67
C GLY A 267 -6.90 -5.24 9.31
N LYS A 268 -6.82 -5.72 8.07
CA LYS A 268 -7.52 -6.92 7.59
C LYS A 268 -6.58 -8.12 7.55
N ASP A 269 -6.99 -9.23 8.15
CA ASP A 269 -6.32 -10.51 7.98
C ASP A 269 -6.52 -11.07 6.56
N PRO A 270 -5.69 -12.03 6.08
CA PRO A 270 -5.73 -12.49 4.70
C PRO A 270 -6.96 -13.31 4.29
N SER A 271 -7.90 -13.61 5.19
CA SER A 271 -9.20 -14.18 4.82
C SER A 271 -10.07 -13.15 4.08
N LYS A 272 -9.78 -11.85 4.26
CA LYS A 272 -10.41 -10.77 3.54
C LYS A 272 -9.75 -10.65 2.17
N VAL A 273 -10.51 -10.99 1.13
CA VAL A 273 -10.04 -11.01 -0.27
C VAL A 273 -9.63 -9.62 -0.78
N ASP A 274 -10.15 -8.54 -0.21
CA ASP A 274 -9.66 -7.18 -0.48
C ASP A 274 -8.14 -7.10 -0.40
N ARG A 275 -7.55 -7.71 0.62
CA ARG A 275 -6.10 -7.74 0.82
C ARG A 275 -5.44 -8.88 0.07
N SER A 276 -5.82 -10.11 0.34
CA SER A 276 -5.15 -11.30 -0.17
C SER A 276 -5.25 -11.44 -1.68
N ALA A 277 -6.42 -11.19 -2.27
CA ALA A 277 -6.60 -11.30 -3.71
C ALA A 277 -5.98 -10.11 -4.47
N SER A 278 -5.89 -8.90 -3.87
CA SER A 278 -5.12 -7.80 -4.44
C SER A 278 -3.62 -8.11 -4.48
N TYR A 279 -3.08 -8.71 -3.42
CA TYR A 279 -1.69 -9.16 -3.38
C TYR A 279 -1.44 -10.27 -4.41
N PHE A 280 -2.39 -11.20 -4.54
CA PHE A 280 -2.29 -12.27 -5.54
C PHE A 280 -2.43 -11.74 -6.97
N GLY A 281 -3.33 -10.80 -7.22
CA GLY A 281 -3.44 -10.11 -8.50
C GLY A 281 -2.13 -9.41 -8.89
N ARG A 282 -1.47 -8.73 -7.93
CA ARG A 282 -0.12 -8.17 -8.12
C ARG A 282 0.89 -9.24 -8.49
N TYR A 283 0.92 -10.35 -7.76
CA TYR A 283 1.81 -11.47 -8.03
C TYR A 283 1.64 -12.02 -9.45
N VAL A 284 0.40 -12.22 -9.88
CA VAL A 284 0.08 -12.71 -11.23
C VAL A 284 0.48 -11.71 -12.30
N ALA A 285 0.05 -10.45 -12.18
CA ALA A 285 0.37 -9.39 -13.14
C ALA A 285 1.88 -9.20 -13.30
N LYS A 286 2.62 -9.22 -12.17
CA LYS A 286 4.08 -9.08 -12.17
C LYS A 286 4.76 -10.25 -12.89
N ASN A 287 4.30 -11.49 -12.69
CA ASN A 287 4.83 -12.65 -13.39
C ASN A 287 4.56 -12.60 -14.90
N VAL A 288 3.39 -12.12 -15.35
CA VAL A 288 3.07 -11.94 -16.77
C VAL A 288 4.03 -10.95 -17.43
N VAL A 289 4.27 -9.78 -16.80
CA VAL A 289 5.17 -8.76 -17.33
C VAL A 289 6.64 -9.22 -17.25
N ALA A 290 7.06 -9.83 -16.15
CA ALA A 290 8.40 -10.38 -15.97
C ALA A 290 8.71 -11.53 -16.93
N ALA A 291 7.71 -12.32 -17.34
CA ALA A 291 7.82 -13.31 -18.41
C ALA A 291 8.02 -12.64 -19.78
N GLY A 292 7.87 -11.33 -19.89
CA GLY A 292 7.98 -10.60 -21.15
C GLY A 292 6.80 -10.84 -22.10
N LEU A 293 5.66 -11.29 -21.60
CA LEU A 293 4.44 -11.53 -22.38
C LEU A 293 3.68 -10.24 -22.71
N ALA A 294 3.89 -9.19 -21.92
CA ALA A 294 3.34 -7.85 -22.14
C ALA A 294 4.22 -6.81 -21.45
N ASP A 295 4.12 -5.52 -21.86
CA ASP A 295 4.78 -4.41 -21.18
C ASP A 295 3.96 -3.93 -19.98
N LYS A 296 2.63 -4.13 -20.02
CA LYS A 296 1.66 -3.80 -18.95
C LYS A 296 0.68 -4.96 -18.79
N CYS A 297 0.29 -5.24 -17.57
CA CYS A 297 -0.72 -6.23 -17.28
C CYS A 297 -1.55 -5.82 -16.08
N GLU A 298 -2.87 -5.89 -16.24
CA GLU A 298 -3.85 -5.79 -15.18
C GLU A 298 -4.61 -7.09 -15.03
N ILE A 299 -4.79 -7.52 -13.80
CA ILE A 299 -5.63 -8.67 -13.43
C ILE A 299 -6.79 -8.13 -12.62
N GLN A 300 -8.02 -8.39 -13.03
CA GLN A 300 -9.20 -8.25 -12.19
C GLN A 300 -9.64 -9.62 -11.70
N VAL A 301 -9.95 -9.74 -10.44
CA VAL A 301 -10.60 -10.91 -9.87
C VAL A 301 -11.78 -10.48 -9.00
N SER A 302 -12.87 -11.23 -9.02
CA SER A 302 -14.05 -10.94 -8.21
C SER A 302 -14.59 -12.18 -7.51
N TYR A 303 -15.21 -11.96 -6.35
CA TYR A 303 -15.76 -13.02 -5.50
C TYR A 303 -17.17 -12.69 -5.04
N ALA A 304 -17.91 -13.75 -4.72
CA ALA A 304 -19.12 -13.70 -3.90
C ALA A 304 -18.78 -14.17 -2.48
N ILE A 305 -19.40 -13.56 -1.47
CA ILE A 305 -19.19 -13.95 -0.07
C ILE A 305 -19.49 -15.44 0.14
N GLY A 306 -18.65 -16.14 0.87
CA GLY A 306 -18.80 -17.57 1.18
C GLY A 306 -18.46 -18.52 0.02
N VAL A 307 -18.13 -18.03 -1.17
CA VAL A 307 -17.80 -18.86 -2.34
C VAL A 307 -16.29 -18.87 -2.55
N ALA A 308 -15.72 -20.08 -2.73
CA ALA A 308 -14.27 -20.23 -2.92
C ALA A 308 -13.82 -19.87 -4.34
N GLU A 309 -14.60 -20.27 -5.37
CA GLU A 309 -14.25 -19.97 -6.76
C GLU A 309 -14.52 -18.48 -7.08
N PRO A 310 -13.59 -17.80 -7.76
CA PRO A 310 -13.83 -16.45 -8.22
C PRO A 310 -14.99 -16.41 -9.23
N THR A 311 -15.82 -15.37 -9.14
CA THR A 311 -16.92 -15.16 -10.09
C THR A 311 -16.43 -14.73 -11.46
N SER A 312 -15.28 -14.05 -11.53
CA SER A 312 -14.61 -13.71 -12.79
C SER A 312 -13.09 -13.49 -12.60
N ILE A 313 -12.33 -13.74 -13.67
CA ILE A 313 -10.92 -13.38 -13.80
C ILE A 313 -10.74 -12.75 -15.18
N LEU A 314 -10.32 -11.48 -15.21
CA LEU A 314 -9.98 -10.74 -16.42
C LEU A 314 -8.46 -10.52 -16.47
N VAL A 315 -7.88 -10.61 -17.66
CA VAL A 315 -6.49 -10.22 -17.95
C VAL A 315 -6.54 -9.16 -19.06
N ASP A 316 -5.98 -7.99 -18.79
CA ASP A 316 -5.81 -6.92 -19.78
C ASP A 316 -4.34 -6.53 -19.88
N THR A 317 -3.81 -6.55 -21.09
CA THR A 317 -2.43 -6.13 -21.38
C THR A 317 -2.35 -4.75 -22.03
N PHE A 318 -3.42 -4.00 -22.08
CA PHE A 318 -3.46 -2.64 -22.65
C PHE A 318 -2.91 -2.58 -24.09
N ASN A 319 -3.16 -3.59 -24.89
CA ASN A 319 -2.63 -3.78 -26.25
C ASN A 319 -1.09 -3.85 -26.32
N THR A 320 -0.41 -4.20 -25.22
CA THR A 320 1.05 -4.42 -25.17
C THR A 320 1.43 -5.91 -25.20
N GLY A 321 0.43 -6.79 -25.23
CA GLY A 321 0.60 -8.24 -25.25
C GLY A 321 1.33 -8.73 -26.50
N LYS A 322 2.28 -9.65 -26.33
CA LYS A 322 2.97 -10.36 -27.43
C LYS A 322 2.18 -11.53 -27.96
N VAL A 323 1.17 -11.96 -27.21
CA VAL A 323 0.17 -12.96 -27.58
C VAL A 323 -1.21 -12.42 -27.18
N PRO A 324 -2.32 -12.97 -27.74
CA PRO A 324 -3.68 -12.53 -27.40
C PRO A 324 -3.95 -12.64 -25.88
N ASN A 325 -4.73 -11.69 -25.35
CA ASN A 325 -5.13 -11.68 -23.93
C ASN A 325 -5.79 -12.99 -23.51
N GLU A 326 -6.58 -13.61 -24.38
CA GLU A 326 -7.28 -14.87 -24.12
C GLU A 326 -6.28 -16.03 -23.87
N LYS A 327 -5.15 -16.04 -24.57
CA LYS A 327 -4.10 -17.05 -24.39
C LYS A 327 -3.39 -16.84 -23.03
N ILE A 328 -3.11 -15.59 -22.67
CA ILE A 328 -2.54 -15.25 -21.35
C ILE A 328 -3.53 -15.62 -20.24
N ALA A 329 -4.81 -15.27 -20.40
CA ALA A 329 -5.86 -15.58 -19.44
C ALA A 329 -6.04 -17.09 -19.23
N ALA A 330 -5.96 -17.89 -20.29
CA ALA A 330 -6.00 -19.35 -20.20
C ALA A 330 -4.79 -19.90 -19.41
N ALA A 331 -3.58 -19.40 -19.68
CA ALA A 331 -2.37 -19.77 -18.95
C ALA A 331 -2.45 -19.37 -17.48
N VAL A 332 -2.94 -18.16 -17.19
CA VAL A 332 -3.14 -17.65 -15.82
C VAL A 332 -4.09 -18.58 -15.04
N ARG A 333 -5.25 -18.94 -15.60
CA ARG A 333 -6.19 -19.86 -14.94
C ARG A 333 -5.61 -21.27 -14.71
N LYS A 334 -4.71 -21.71 -15.57
CA LYS A 334 -4.07 -23.02 -15.44
C LYS A 334 -2.98 -23.05 -14.37
N ILE A 335 -2.21 -21.96 -14.24
CA ILE A 335 -1.00 -21.90 -13.39
C ILE A 335 -1.33 -21.40 -11.98
N PHE A 336 -2.30 -20.50 -11.83
CA PHE A 336 -2.60 -19.80 -10.59
C PHE A 336 -3.96 -20.22 -10.03
N ASN A 337 -3.96 -20.62 -8.76
CA ASN A 337 -5.19 -20.96 -8.05
C ASN A 337 -5.69 -19.75 -7.27
N PHE A 338 -6.84 -19.20 -7.67
CA PHE A 338 -7.43 -17.98 -7.11
C PHE A 338 -8.37 -18.24 -5.92
N LYS A 339 -8.50 -19.47 -5.44
CA LYS A 339 -9.29 -19.75 -4.22
C LYS A 339 -8.64 -19.08 -3.01
N PRO A 340 -9.41 -18.45 -2.08
CA PRO A 340 -8.86 -17.71 -0.95
C PRO A 340 -7.84 -18.50 -0.12
N LYS A 341 -8.14 -19.76 0.22
CA LYS A 341 -7.21 -20.64 0.93
C LYS A 341 -5.90 -20.85 0.17
N ALA A 342 -5.98 -21.14 -1.12
CA ALA A 342 -4.80 -21.37 -1.95
C ALA A 342 -3.93 -20.10 -2.06
N ILE A 343 -4.52 -18.91 -2.16
CA ILE A 343 -3.82 -17.63 -2.14
C ILE A 343 -3.04 -17.47 -0.83
N ILE A 344 -3.71 -17.68 0.32
CA ILE A 344 -3.11 -17.55 1.65
C ILE A 344 -1.90 -18.48 1.80
N GLU A 345 -2.04 -19.74 1.36
CA GLU A 345 -0.99 -20.76 1.43
C GLU A 345 0.17 -20.42 0.47
N GLN A 346 -0.13 -20.13 -0.78
CA GLN A 346 0.89 -19.85 -1.80
C GLN A 346 1.74 -18.62 -1.49
N LEU A 347 1.11 -17.57 -0.99
CA LEU A 347 1.80 -16.36 -0.57
C LEU A 347 2.28 -16.40 0.88
N ASN A 348 1.98 -17.48 1.62
CA ASN A 348 2.35 -17.62 3.04
C ASN A 348 1.96 -16.39 3.87
N LEU A 349 0.68 -16.03 3.84
CA LEU A 349 0.19 -14.77 4.42
C LEU A 349 -0.11 -14.84 5.93
N ARG A 350 -0.14 -15.99 6.55
CA ARG A 350 -0.42 -16.13 7.98
C ARG A 350 0.83 -15.91 8.84
N ARG A 351 1.42 -14.73 8.70
CA ARG A 351 2.64 -14.28 9.38
C ARG A 351 2.52 -12.84 9.82
N PRO A 352 3.26 -12.39 10.86
CA PRO A 352 3.28 -10.97 11.30
C PRO A 352 4.16 -10.13 10.35
N ILE A 353 3.65 -9.80 9.17
CA ILE A 353 4.36 -9.09 8.09
C ILE A 353 3.67 -7.80 7.67
N TYR A 354 2.58 -7.43 8.31
CA TYR A 354 1.65 -6.43 7.81
C TYR A 354 2.00 -4.99 8.17
N LYS A 355 2.46 -4.71 9.39
CA LYS A 355 2.85 -3.35 9.81
C LYS A 355 3.82 -2.69 8.83
N LYS A 356 4.78 -3.42 8.32
CA LYS A 356 5.77 -2.88 7.38
C LYS A 356 5.23 -2.59 5.98
N THR A 357 4.03 -3.09 5.63
CA THR A 357 3.35 -2.74 4.39
C THR A 357 2.61 -1.41 4.48
N ALA A 358 2.23 -1.00 5.68
CA ALA A 358 1.27 0.08 5.93
C ALA A 358 1.77 1.50 5.59
N ALA A 359 3.02 1.67 5.18
CA ALA A 359 3.57 2.93 4.67
C ALA A 359 4.46 2.67 3.46
N TYR A 360 4.50 3.66 2.55
CA TYR A 360 5.35 3.65 1.33
C TYR A 360 4.94 2.60 0.28
N GLY A 361 3.66 2.25 0.21
CA GLY A 361 3.08 1.31 -0.74
C GLY A 361 3.25 -0.16 -0.37
N HIS A 362 2.27 -0.97 -0.77
CA HIS A 362 2.26 -2.41 -0.55
C HIS A 362 2.99 -3.17 -1.65
N PHE A 363 3.26 -2.54 -2.79
CA PHE A 363 3.82 -3.14 -4.00
C PHE A 363 5.12 -2.49 -4.43
N GLY A 364 5.92 -3.25 -5.22
CA GLY A 364 7.18 -2.76 -5.78
C GLY A 364 8.34 -2.66 -4.78
N ARG A 365 8.30 -3.44 -3.71
CA ARG A 365 9.32 -3.42 -2.64
C ARG A 365 10.08 -4.74 -2.59
N ASN A 366 11.41 -4.64 -2.58
CA ASN A 366 12.28 -5.81 -2.46
C ASN A 366 12.47 -6.20 -0.97
N ASP A 367 11.42 -6.73 -0.36
CA ASP A 367 11.43 -7.28 0.99
C ASP A 367 11.18 -8.79 0.90
N PRO A 368 11.97 -9.66 1.55
CA PRO A 368 11.81 -11.11 1.48
C PRO A 368 10.46 -11.63 2.00
N ASP A 369 9.79 -10.86 2.86
CA ASP A 369 8.46 -11.21 3.35
C ASP A 369 7.35 -10.86 2.37
N PHE A 370 7.60 -10.01 1.38
CA PHE A 370 6.62 -9.61 0.37
C PHE A 370 6.56 -10.63 -0.76
N THR A 371 6.01 -11.79 -0.45
CA THR A 371 5.99 -12.96 -1.35
C THR A 371 5.24 -12.72 -2.65
N TRP A 372 4.33 -11.76 -2.68
CA TRP A 372 3.61 -11.31 -3.88
C TRP A 372 4.50 -10.55 -4.88
N GLU A 373 5.73 -10.24 -4.52
CA GLU A 373 6.70 -9.64 -5.43
C GLU A 373 7.61 -10.66 -6.14
N LYS A 374 7.45 -11.97 -5.88
CA LYS A 374 8.21 -13.04 -6.55
C LYS A 374 7.83 -13.16 -8.02
N THR A 375 8.79 -13.55 -8.86
CA THR A 375 8.63 -13.79 -10.31
C THR A 375 8.92 -15.25 -10.69
N ASP A 376 8.59 -16.17 -9.82
CA ASP A 376 8.92 -17.60 -9.90
C ASP A 376 8.04 -18.42 -10.88
N LYS A 377 7.03 -17.80 -11.47
CA LYS A 377 6.12 -18.43 -12.47
C LYS A 377 6.43 -18.04 -13.92
N THR A 378 7.45 -17.22 -14.16
CA THR A 378 7.80 -16.70 -15.50
C THR A 378 8.03 -17.79 -16.53
N GLU A 379 8.81 -18.83 -16.22
CA GLU A 379 9.12 -19.89 -17.16
C GLU A 379 7.89 -20.77 -17.49
N LEU A 380 7.01 -21.00 -16.50
CA LEU A 380 5.75 -21.70 -16.72
C LEU A 380 4.83 -20.90 -17.66
N LEU A 381 4.72 -19.60 -17.44
CA LEU A 381 3.93 -18.70 -18.29
C LEU A 381 4.48 -18.66 -19.73
N LYS A 382 5.79 -18.56 -19.91
CA LYS A 382 6.42 -18.60 -21.24
C LYS A 382 6.10 -19.91 -21.96
N LYS A 383 6.24 -21.03 -21.27
CA LYS A 383 5.94 -22.35 -21.83
C LYS A 383 4.49 -22.46 -22.31
N GLU A 384 3.51 -22.00 -21.51
CA GLU A 384 2.09 -22.09 -21.85
C GLU A 384 1.68 -21.09 -22.94
N CYS A 385 2.33 -19.92 -23.02
CA CYS A 385 1.95 -18.87 -23.94
C CYS A 385 2.74 -18.83 -25.24
N LEU A 386 3.95 -19.37 -25.30
CA LEU A 386 4.84 -19.28 -26.48
C LEU A 386 5.09 -20.62 -27.18
N SER A 387 4.63 -21.73 -26.56
CA SER A 387 4.67 -23.06 -27.19
C SER A 387 3.52 -23.27 -28.23
#